data_b1781b1920171ce44da00b74dd8f8ef0
#
_entry.id   b1781b1920171ce44da00b74dd8f8ef0
#
_cell.length_a   1.000
_cell.length_b   1.000
_cell.length_c   1.000
_cell.angle_alpha   90.00
_cell.angle_beta   90.00
_cell.angle_gamma   90.00
#
_symmetry.space_group_name_H-M   'P 1'
#
loop_
_entity.id
_entity.type
_entity.pdbx_description
1 polymer ?
#
loop_
_entity_poly.entity_id
_entity_poly.type
_entity_poly.pdbx_seq_one_letter_code
_entity_poly.pdbx_strand_id
1 'polypeptide(L)'
;MRTYLTLLLLPLLCTCALAQDFADVDKSPLDAAYYPARAAFRAFAKTDSAATALEPKIRVLYSRPYKKGRAVWGGDLAPFGEPYRLGANETTEITFYSPVRIGDNTLPAGRYTVGAIPNETAWEVFFSVDVDGWGVYAYKPEHNVASVTVPVTKVDDVIENFSITLFEATPGTVHLKMGWDQTTVEVPIKLL
;
A
#
# COMPACT_ATOMS: atom_id res chain seq x y z
N MET A 1 47.84 -10.70 66.85
CA MET A 1 47.07 -11.11 65.66
C MET A 1 46.21 -9.93 65.21
N ARG A 2 46.54 -9.35 64.06
CA ARG A 2 45.76 -8.25 63.49
C ARG A 2 44.88 -8.85 62.39
N THR A 3 43.57 -8.90 62.61
CA THR A 3 42.60 -9.41 61.64
C THR A 3 42.29 -8.25 60.66
N TYR A 4 42.64 -8.41 59.36
CA TYR A 4 42.26 -7.49 58.31
C TYR A 4 40.88 -7.89 57.75
N LEU A 5 39.88 -7.02 57.92
CA LEU A 5 38.56 -7.18 57.37
C LEU A 5 38.57 -6.60 55.94
N THR A 6 38.62 -7.49 54.97
CA THR A 6 38.56 -7.10 53.56
C THR A 6 37.11 -6.82 53.18
N LEU A 7 36.78 -5.52 52.98
CA LEU A 7 35.47 -5.08 52.52
C LEU A 7 35.40 -5.29 51.00
N LEU A 8 34.60 -6.30 50.58
CA LEU A 8 34.33 -6.53 49.15
C LEU A 8 33.29 -5.52 48.68
N LEU A 9 33.74 -4.52 47.91
CA LEU A 9 32.84 -3.56 47.24
C LEU A 9 32.29 -4.23 45.98
N LEU A 10 31.01 -4.64 46.02
CA LEU A 10 30.30 -5.19 44.87
C LEU A 10 29.89 -3.99 43.98
N PRO A 11 30.32 -3.90 42.73
CA PRO A 11 29.87 -2.81 41.86
C PRO A 11 28.38 -3.02 41.53
N LEU A 12 27.53 -2.08 41.92
CA LEU A 12 26.13 -1.98 41.55
C LEU A 12 26.05 -1.62 40.08
N LEU A 13 25.94 -2.59 39.18
CA LEU A 13 25.66 -2.39 37.78
C LEU A 13 24.22 -1.86 37.67
N CYS A 14 24.10 -0.54 37.62
CA CYS A 14 22.85 0.13 37.29
C CYS A 14 22.58 -0.10 35.78
N THR A 15 21.82 -1.14 35.45
CA THR A 15 21.28 -1.32 34.11
C THR A 15 20.23 -0.22 33.89
N CYS A 16 20.60 0.86 33.20
CA CYS A 16 19.62 1.79 32.63
C CYS A 16 18.77 0.99 31.65
N ALA A 17 17.60 0.54 32.07
CA ALA A 17 16.57 0.09 31.14
C ALA A 17 16.21 1.32 30.28
N LEU A 18 16.67 1.35 29.02
CA LEU A 18 16.21 2.31 28.05
C LEU A 18 14.73 1.99 27.83
N ALA A 19 13.86 2.78 28.41
CA ALA A 19 12.43 2.74 28.08
C ALA A 19 12.32 3.11 26.58
N GLN A 20 11.75 2.22 25.78
CA GLN A 20 11.46 2.50 24.40
C GLN A 20 10.11 3.21 24.31
N ASP A 21 10.12 4.44 23.87
CA ASP A 21 8.89 5.19 23.64
C ASP A 21 8.15 4.65 22.41
N PHE A 22 6.82 4.74 22.43
CA PHE A 22 5.99 4.42 21.27
C PHE A 22 6.11 5.55 20.24
N ALA A 23 6.11 5.18 18.95
CA ALA A 23 6.08 6.15 17.87
C ALA A 23 4.73 6.90 17.87
N ASP A 24 4.76 8.17 17.48
CA ASP A 24 3.55 8.95 17.24
C ASP A 24 2.73 8.36 16.10
N VAL A 25 1.41 8.63 16.11
CA VAL A 25 0.54 8.26 14.99
C VAL A 25 0.93 9.04 13.74
N ASP A 26 1.16 8.32 12.62
CA ASP A 26 1.53 8.95 11.36
C ASP A 26 0.42 9.86 10.81
N LYS A 27 0.83 10.96 10.18
CA LYS A 27 -0.10 11.95 9.58
C LYS A 27 -0.77 11.45 8.29
N SER A 28 -0.26 10.36 7.72
CA SER A 28 -0.79 9.67 6.54
C SER A 28 -1.09 8.23 6.93
N PRO A 29 -2.19 7.97 7.65
CA PRO A 29 -2.45 6.66 8.24
C PRO A 29 -2.48 5.56 7.18
N LEU A 30 -1.93 4.40 7.54
CA LEU A 30 -2.01 3.20 6.74
C LEU A 30 -3.45 2.68 6.71
N ASP A 31 -3.92 2.27 5.54
CA ASP A 31 -5.26 1.72 5.31
C ASP A 31 -5.18 0.46 4.45
N ALA A 32 -6.28 -0.28 4.38
CA ALA A 32 -6.38 -1.51 3.61
C ALA A 32 -7.66 -1.53 2.76
N ALA A 33 -7.52 -1.77 1.46
CA ALA A 33 -8.62 -2.09 0.57
C ALA A 33 -8.65 -3.58 0.24
N TYR A 34 -9.85 -4.16 0.17
CA TYR A 34 -10.04 -5.59 -0.10
C TYR A 34 -10.99 -5.83 -1.28
N TYR A 35 -10.75 -6.92 -2.00
CA TYR A 35 -11.78 -7.55 -2.82
C TYR A 35 -11.91 -9.04 -2.44
N PRO A 36 -13.13 -9.50 -2.09
CA PRO A 36 -14.35 -8.71 -1.87
C PRO A 36 -14.19 -7.66 -0.76
N ALA A 37 -14.92 -6.54 -0.86
CA ALA A 37 -14.77 -5.40 0.05
C ALA A 37 -14.94 -5.74 1.55
N ARG A 38 -15.70 -6.79 1.87
CA ARG A 38 -15.93 -7.27 3.24
C ARG A 38 -15.10 -8.48 3.63
N ALA A 39 -14.02 -8.79 2.91
CA ALA A 39 -13.20 -9.97 3.17
C ALA A 39 -12.68 -10.06 4.61
N ALA A 40 -12.31 -8.94 5.23
CA ALA A 40 -11.88 -8.88 6.63
C ALA A 40 -12.99 -9.30 7.62
N PHE A 41 -14.27 -9.21 7.24
CA PHE A 41 -15.43 -9.55 8.07
C PHE A 41 -15.92 -10.98 7.89
N ARG A 42 -15.21 -11.85 7.15
CA ARG A 42 -15.65 -13.23 6.88
C ARG A 42 -15.90 -14.07 8.13
N ALA A 43 -15.21 -13.76 9.25
CA ALA A 43 -15.41 -14.45 10.53
C ALA A 43 -16.82 -14.21 11.11
N PHE A 44 -17.54 -13.19 10.67
CA PHE A 44 -18.91 -12.89 11.06
C PHE A 44 -19.96 -13.41 10.09
N ALA A 45 -19.56 -14.19 9.09
CA ALA A 45 -20.48 -14.82 8.15
C ALA A 45 -21.33 -15.88 8.88
N LYS A 46 -22.62 -15.92 8.57
CA LYS A 46 -23.57 -16.83 9.26
C LYS A 46 -23.57 -18.24 8.69
N THR A 47 -22.96 -18.47 7.53
CA THR A 47 -22.88 -19.77 6.85
C THR A 47 -21.50 -19.94 6.21
N ASP A 48 -21.06 -21.19 6.01
CA ASP A 48 -19.79 -21.52 5.34
C ASP A 48 -19.76 -20.94 3.91
N SER A 49 -20.86 -21.02 3.18
CA SER A 49 -20.97 -20.45 1.84
C SER A 49 -20.76 -18.93 1.85
N ALA A 50 -21.33 -18.22 2.84
CA ALA A 50 -21.12 -16.78 2.97
C ALA A 50 -19.68 -16.43 3.39
N ALA A 51 -19.05 -17.27 4.22
CA ALA A 51 -17.64 -17.12 4.59
C ALA A 51 -16.74 -17.32 3.36
N THR A 52 -16.96 -18.38 2.58
CA THR A 52 -16.22 -18.66 1.34
C THR A 52 -16.36 -17.52 0.32
N ALA A 53 -17.56 -16.96 0.16
CA ALA A 53 -17.79 -15.82 -0.73
C ALA A 53 -17.02 -14.55 -0.31
N LEU A 54 -16.60 -14.47 0.95
CA LEU A 54 -15.80 -13.37 1.51
C LEU A 54 -14.29 -13.70 1.60
N GLU A 55 -13.84 -14.84 1.08
CA GLU A 55 -12.40 -15.10 1.02
C GLU A 55 -11.68 -14.01 0.22
N PRO A 56 -10.59 -13.44 0.78
CA PRO A 56 -9.89 -12.36 0.11
C PRO A 56 -9.26 -12.86 -1.19
N LYS A 57 -9.49 -12.13 -2.27
CA LYS A 57 -8.87 -12.37 -3.58
C LYS A 57 -7.79 -11.35 -3.88
N ILE A 58 -8.01 -10.11 -3.44
CA ILE A 58 -7.03 -9.02 -3.55
C ILE A 58 -7.05 -8.22 -2.26
N ARG A 59 -5.86 -7.81 -1.78
CA ARG A 59 -5.69 -6.83 -0.70
C ARG A 59 -4.68 -5.80 -1.11
N VAL A 60 -4.95 -4.52 -0.84
CA VAL A 60 -3.99 -3.42 -0.99
C VAL A 60 -3.73 -2.82 0.38
N LEU A 61 -2.46 -2.59 0.73
CA LEU A 61 -2.03 -1.79 1.88
C LEU A 61 -1.42 -0.50 1.35
N TYR A 62 -1.88 0.64 1.85
CA TYR A 62 -1.44 1.94 1.36
C TYR A 62 -1.62 3.03 2.41
N SER A 63 -0.77 4.04 2.38
CA SER A 63 -0.93 5.22 3.25
C SER A 63 -1.78 6.28 2.57
N ARG A 64 -2.57 7.02 3.37
CA ARG A 64 -3.56 7.99 2.90
C ARG A 64 -3.17 9.44 3.21
N PRO A 65 -2.25 10.05 2.46
CA PRO A 65 -1.91 11.45 2.63
C PRO A 65 -3.08 12.37 2.30
N TYR A 66 -3.17 13.48 3.05
CA TYR A 66 -4.12 14.57 2.81
C TYR A 66 -3.58 15.55 1.76
N LYS A 67 -4.45 16.08 0.92
CA LYS A 67 -4.11 17.15 -0.05
C LYS A 67 -3.74 18.45 0.67
N LYS A 68 -4.53 18.88 1.64
CA LYS A 68 -4.32 20.11 2.43
C LYS A 68 -4.09 21.35 1.55
N GLY A 69 -4.92 21.51 0.52
CA GLY A 69 -4.85 22.65 -0.40
C GLY A 69 -3.65 22.67 -1.36
N ARG A 70 -2.77 21.64 -1.34
CA ARG A 70 -1.59 21.58 -2.22
C ARG A 70 -1.97 21.10 -3.62
N ALA A 71 -1.20 21.49 -4.64
CA ALA A 71 -1.23 20.80 -5.93
C ALA A 71 -0.65 19.39 -5.76
N VAL A 72 -1.39 18.39 -6.23
CA VAL A 72 -0.97 16.98 -6.10
C VAL A 72 -0.21 16.55 -7.35
N TRP A 73 -0.91 16.58 -8.48
CA TRP A 73 -0.42 16.04 -9.74
C TRP A 73 0.32 17.10 -10.55
N GLY A 74 1.51 16.75 -11.03
CA GLY A 74 2.40 17.69 -11.74
C GLY A 74 3.10 18.70 -10.85
N GLY A 75 2.91 18.63 -9.52
CA GLY A 75 3.63 19.43 -8.52
C GLY A 75 4.64 18.59 -7.76
N ASP A 76 5.18 19.14 -6.67
CA ASP A 76 6.24 18.51 -5.85
C ASP A 76 5.83 17.17 -5.21
N LEU A 77 4.52 16.93 -5.02
CA LEU A 77 4.03 15.71 -4.39
C LEU A 77 4.07 14.50 -5.33
N ALA A 78 3.65 14.69 -6.57
CA ALA A 78 3.62 13.66 -7.61
C ALA A 78 3.91 14.32 -8.98
N PRO A 79 5.19 14.58 -9.28
CA PRO A 79 5.61 15.16 -10.56
C PRO A 79 5.15 14.29 -11.74
N PHE A 80 4.80 14.91 -12.85
CA PHE A 80 4.51 14.18 -14.08
C PHE A 80 5.78 13.56 -14.67
N GLY A 81 5.66 12.34 -15.17
CA GLY A 81 6.76 11.60 -15.78
C GLY A 81 7.72 10.95 -14.76
N GLU A 82 7.48 11.12 -13.46
CA GLU A 82 8.33 10.54 -12.40
C GLU A 82 7.60 9.42 -11.66
N PRO A 83 8.32 8.40 -11.15
CA PRO A 83 7.72 7.34 -10.36
C PRO A 83 7.08 7.89 -9.07
N TYR A 84 5.86 7.43 -8.78
CA TYR A 84 5.11 7.78 -7.59
C TYR A 84 4.61 6.51 -6.88
N ARG A 85 4.79 6.46 -5.54
CA ARG A 85 4.49 5.30 -4.69
C ARG A 85 3.01 5.03 -4.42
N LEU A 86 2.10 5.86 -4.96
CA LEU A 86 0.65 5.76 -4.73
C LEU A 86 0.27 5.81 -3.25
N GLY A 87 0.76 6.84 -2.55
CA GLY A 87 0.53 7.05 -1.13
C GLY A 87 1.59 7.92 -0.46
N ALA A 88 1.96 7.57 0.76
CA ALA A 88 2.99 8.21 1.57
C ALA A 88 3.80 7.16 2.33
N ASN A 89 4.99 7.52 2.80
CA ASN A 89 5.89 6.69 3.59
C ASN A 89 6.30 5.42 2.82
N GLU A 90 5.85 4.24 3.25
CA GLU A 90 6.12 2.96 2.60
C GLU A 90 5.53 2.90 1.19
N THR A 91 6.04 2.01 0.38
CA THR A 91 5.45 1.66 -0.92
C THR A 91 4.04 1.10 -0.73
N THR A 92 3.14 1.43 -1.65
CA THR A 92 1.83 0.76 -1.68
C THR A 92 2.00 -0.67 -2.16
N GLU A 93 1.44 -1.62 -1.41
CA GLU A 93 1.55 -3.05 -1.71
C GLU A 93 0.20 -3.67 -2.04
N ILE A 94 0.20 -4.54 -3.04
CA ILE A 94 -0.94 -5.35 -3.43
C ILE A 94 -0.63 -6.84 -3.24
N THR A 95 -1.55 -7.57 -2.63
CA THR A 95 -1.47 -9.03 -2.50
C THR A 95 -2.55 -9.66 -3.36
N PHE A 96 -2.15 -10.54 -4.27
CA PHE A 96 -3.04 -11.42 -5.02
C PHE A 96 -3.06 -12.79 -4.36
N TYR A 97 -4.24 -13.29 -3.99
CA TYR A 97 -4.40 -14.60 -3.35
C TYR A 97 -4.55 -15.75 -4.34
N SER A 98 -4.74 -15.45 -5.62
CA SER A 98 -4.70 -16.36 -6.76
C SER A 98 -4.01 -15.69 -7.93
N PRO A 99 -3.62 -16.42 -9.00
CA PRO A 99 -3.10 -15.81 -10.21
C PRO A 99 -4.06 -14.79 -10.81
N VAL A 100 -3.52 -13.70 -11.36
CA VAL A 100 -4.29 -12.64 -12.03
C VAL A 100 -3.68 -12.29 -13.36
N ARG A 101 -4.44 -11.61 -14.24
CA ARG A 101 -3.92 -11.00 -15.47
C ARG A 101 -4.11 -9.49 -15.43
N ILE A 102 -3.04 -8.76 -15.74
CA ILE A 102 -2.98 -7.29 -15.83
C ILE A 102 -2.41 -6.95 -17.21
N GLY A 103 -3.21 -6.33 -18.06
CA GLY A 103 -2.86 -6.21 -19.49
C GLY A 103 -2.59 -7.60 -20.08
N ASP A 104 -1.42 -7.77 -20.69
CA ASP A 104 -1.00 -9.04 -21.30
C ASP A 104 -0.21 -9.93 -20.33
N ASN A 105 0.10 -9.46 -19.11
CA ASN A 105 0.93 -10.18 -18.16
C ASN A 105 0.09 -11.00 -17.17
N THR A 106 0.48 -12.25 -16.96
CA THR A 106 -0.07 -13.11 -15.91
C THR A 106 0.87 -13.10 -14.70
N LEU A 107 0.35 -12.66 -13.55
CA LEU A 107 1.07 -12.64 -12.29
C LEU A 107 0.60 -13.79 -11.41
N PRO A 108 1.54 -14.58 -10.83
CA PRO A 108 1.19 -15.57 -9.82
C PRO A 108 0.56 -14.94 -8.58
N ALA A 109 -0.07 -15.75 -7.74
CA ALA A 109 -0.39 -15.34 -6.38
C ALA A 109 0.88 -14.86 -5.68
N GLY A 110 0.78 -13.74 -4.96
CA GLY A 110 1.95 -13.13 -4.32
C GLY A 110 1.71 -11.70 -3.88
N ARG A 111 2.76 -11.10 -3.32
CA ARG A 111 2.80 -9.71 -2.90
C ARG A 111 3.68 -8.91 -3.86
N TYR A 112 3.22 -7.76 -4.25
CA TYR A 112 3.87 -6.87 -5.20
C TYR A 112 3.77 -5.43 -4.71
N THR A 113 4.76 -4.61 -5.01
CA THR A 113 4.61 -3.16 -4.94
C THR A 113 3.81 -2.70 -6.15
N VAL A 114 2.86 -1.79 -5.95
CA VAL A 114 2.17 -1.06 -7.02
C VAL A 114 2.54 0.41 -6.94
N GLY A 115 2.99 0.95 -8.07
CA GLY A 115 3.31 2.36 -8.23
C GLY A 115 2.82 2.88 -9.57
N ALA A 116 3.02 4.15 -9.82
CA ALA A 116 2.65 4.76 -11.10
C ALA A 116 3.66 5.81 -11.56
N ILE A 117 3.69 6.04 -12.88
CA ILE A 117 4.29 7.23 -13.48
C ILE A 117 3.10 8.07 -13.97
N PRO A 118 2.67 9.07 -13.17
CA PRO A 118 1.52 9.89 -13.52
C PRO A 118 1.85 10.84 -14.67
N ASN A 119 0.87 11.07 -15.54
CA ASN A 119 0.85 12.15 -16.53
C ASN A 119 -0.53 12.80 -16.54
N GLU A 120 -0.68 13.89 -17.27
CA GLU A 120 -1.89 14.69 -17.26
C GLU A 120 -3.13 13.92 -17.76
N THR A 121 -2.95 13.06 -18.78
CA THR A 121 -4.05 12.37 -19.47
C THR A 121 -4.09 10.86 -19.24
N ALA A 122 -2.95 10.26 -18.84
CA ALA A 122 -2.85 8.82 -18.59
C ALA A 122 -1.73 8.53 -17.60
N TRP A 123 -1.85 7.43 -16.87
CA TRP A 123 -0.79 6.93 -15.98
C TRP A 123 -0.28 5.58 -16.47
N GLU A 124 1.03 5.39 -16.42
CA GLU A 124 1.59 4.06 -16.44
C GLU A 124 1.57 3.51 -15.00
N VAL A 125 0.78 2.46 -14.74
CA VAL A 125 0.74 1.79 -13.45
C VAL A 125 1.56 0.52 -13.55
N PHE A 126 2.56 0.37 -12.68
CA PHE A 126 3.49 -0.76 -12.66
C PHE A 126 3.33 -1.62 -11.42
N PHE A 127 3.69 -2.89 -11.53
CA PHE A 127 3.73 -3.89 -10.47
C PHE A 127 5.13 -4.46 -10.40
N SER A 128 5.79 -4.32 -9.24
CA SER A 128 7.17 -4.74 -9.02
C SER A 128 7.27 -5.84 -7.99
N VAL A 129 8.29 -6.69 -8.10
CA VAL A 129 8.62 -7.72 -7.10
C VAL A 129 9.36 -7.15 -5.88
N ASP A 130 9.85 -5.92 -5.96
CA ASP A 130 10.47 -5.25 -4.81
C ASP A 130 9.37 -4.83 -3.82
N VAL A 131 9.38 -5.41 -2.66
CA VAL A 131 8.41 -5.15 -1.57
C VAL A 131 9.12 -4.63 -0.33
N ASP A 132 8.35 -4.21 0.69
CA ASP A 132 8.88 -3.68 1.95
C ASP A 132 9.74 -2.41 1.77
N GLY A 133 9.46 -1.62 0.72
CA GLY A 133 10.20 -0.42 0.38
C GLY A 133 9.67 0.86 1.05
N TRP A 134 10.49 1.90 1.03
CA TRP A 134 10.11 3.26 1.43
C TRP A 134 10.11 4.19 0.21
N GLY A 135 8.97 4.79 -0.08
CA GLY A 135 8.87 5.71 -1.22
C GLY A 135 9.09 5.03 -2.57
N VAL A 136 9.82 5.70 -3.43
CA VAL A 136 10.30 5.18 -4.74
C VAL A 136 11.83 5.25 -4.84
N TYR A 137 12.53 5.42 -3.70
CA TYR A 137 13.98 5.63 -3.68
C TYR A 137 14.79 4.44 -4.19
N ALA A 138 14.25 3.23 -4.03
CA ALA A 138 14.87 2.00 -4.51
C ALA A 138 14.17 1.43 -5.77
N TYR A 139 13.28 2.19 -6.40
CA TYR A 139 12.56 1.75 -7.59
C TYR A 139 13.50 1.40 -8.73
N LYS A 140 13.27 0.23 -9.34
CA LYS A 140 14.01 -0.30 -10.48
C LYS A 140 13.02 -0.78 -11.54
N PRO A 141 12.95 -0.11 -12.70
CA PRO A 141 12.02 -0.50 -13.78
C PRO A 141 12.19 -1.95 -14.24
N GLU A 142 13.43 -2.48 -14.19
CA GLU A 142 13.74 -3.87 -14.57
C GLU A 142 13.14 -4.93 -13.64
N HIS A 143 12.67 -4.53 -12.44
CA HIS A 143 11.97 -5.40 -11.50
C HIS A 143 10.44 -5.36 -11.67
N ASN A 144 9.93 -4.60 -12.65
CA ASN A 144 8.52 -4.62 -12.98
C ASN A 144 8.14 -5.93 -13.67
N VAL A 145 7.10 -6.58 -13.16
CA VAL A 145 6.56 -7.83 -13.72
C VAL A 145 5.31 -7.59 -14.55
N ALA A 146 4.70 -6.43 -14.42
CA ALA A 146 3.63 -5.93 -15.28
C ALA A 146 3.61 -4.40 -15.25
N SER A 147 3.20 -3.79 -16.35
CA SER A 147 2.76 -2.40 -16.39
C SER A 147 1.58 -2.26 -17.34
N VAL A 148 0.76 -1.24 -17.12
CA VAL A 148 -0.38 -0.92 -17.96
C VAL A 148 -0.63 0.58 -17.96
N THR A 149 -0.87 1.13 -19.14
CA THR A 149 -1.27 2.53 -19.28
C THR A 149 -2.79 2.65 -19.18
N VAL A 150 -3.27 3.48 -18.25
CA VAL A 150 -4.68 3.71 -18.00
C VAL A 150 -5.02 5.20 -18.13
N PRO A 151 -6.20 5.56 -18.67
CA PRO A 151 -6.59 6.96 -18.82
C PRO A 151 -6.91 7.59 -17.46
N VAL A 152 -6.65 8.89 -17.39
CA VAL A 152 -7.08 9.73 -16.26
C VAL A 152 -8.55 10.12 -16.47
N THR A 153 -9.32 10.00 -15.40
CA THR A 153 -10.69 10.54 -15.32
C THR A 153 -10.69 11.71 -14.35
N LYS A 154 -11.16 12.86 -14.80
CA LYS A 154 -11.39 14.02 -13.93
C LYS A 154 -12.73 13.88 -13.23
N VAL A 155 -12.77 14.27 -11.96
CA VAL A 155 -13.98 14.30 -11.13
C VAL A 155 -14.20 15.70 -10.58
N ASP A 156 -15.47 16.07 -10.37
CA ASP A 156 -15.83 17.42 -9.93
C ASP A 156 -15.48 17.64 -8.46
N ASP A 157 -15.73 16.61 -7.62
CA ASP A 157 -15.46 16.66 -6.20
C ASP A 157 -13.98 16.41 -5.89
N VAL A 158 -13.44 17.17 -4.94
CA VAL A 158 -12.07 16.99 -4.45
C VAL A 158 -12.00 15.78 -3.54
N ILE A 159 -11.18 14.81 -3.90
CA ILE A 159 -10.82 13.69 -3.04
C ILE A 159 -9.67 14.15 -2.15
N GLU A 160 -9.98 14.53 -0.91
CA GLU A 160 -9.02 15.14 0.02
C GLU A 160 -7.88 14.18 0.43
N ASN A 161 -8.21 12.90 0.66
CA ASN A 161 -7.22 11.87 1.00
C ASN A 161 -6.96 10.97 -0.21
N PHE A 162 -5.71 10.63 -0.47
CA PHE A 162 -5.42 9.55 -1.40
C PHE A 162 -6.22 8.31 -1.01
N SER A 163 -6.95 7.74 -1.94
CA SER A 163 -7.90 6.67 -1.70
C SER A 163 -7.80 5.58 -2.75
N ILE A 164 -7.88 4.33 -2.28
CA ILE A 164 -7.92 3.13 -3.13
C ILE A 164 -9.19 2.34 -2.81
N THR A 165 -9.85 1.84 -3.84
CA THR A 165 -10.94 0.86 -3.71
C THR A 165 -10.83 -0.21 -4.77
N LEU A 166 -11.43 -1.37 -4.48
CA LEU A 166 -11.50 -2.52 -5.38
C LEU A 166 -12.97 -2.88 -5.59
N PHE A 167 -13.39 -3.00 -6.84
CA PHE A 167 -14.75 -3.41 -7.17
C PHE A 167 -14.77 -4.24 -8.46
N GLU A 168 -15.72 -5.16 -8.57
CA GLU A 168 -15.91 -5.94 -9.78
C GLU A 168 -16.69 -5.10 -10.80
N ALA A 169 -16.03 -4.76 -11.90
CA ALA A 169 -16.64 -3.96 -12.98
C ALA A 169 -17.40 -4.85 -13.99
N THR A 170 -16.86 -6.03 -14.26
CA THR A 170 -17.50 -7.08 -15.06
C THR A 170 -17.16 -8.43 -14.44
N PRO A 171 -17.96 -9.50 -14.66
CA PRO A 171 -17.71 -10.80 -14.06
C PRO A 171 -16.26 -11.28 -14.25
N GLY A 172 -15.57 -11.52 -13.12
CA GLY A 172 -14.18 -11.95 -13.08
C GLY A 172 -13.14 -10.84 -13.34
N THR A 173 -13.55 -9.58 -13.51
CA THR A 173 -12.62 -8.45 -13.68
C THR A 173 -12.84 -7.42 -12.58
N VAL A 174 -11.84 -7.27 -11.71
CA VAL A 174 -11.82 -6.32 -10.61
C VAL A 174 -11.06 -5.07 -11.05
N HIS A 175 -11.61 -3.90 -10.81
CA HIS A 175 -10.90 -2.65 -11.01
C HIS A 175 -10.22 -2.22 -9.70
N LEU A 176 -8.92 -1.94 -9.78
CA LEU A 176 -8.18 -1.19 -8.78
C LEU A 176 -8.37 0.30 -9.11
N LYS A 177 -9.24 0.98 -8.38
CA LYS A 177 -9.50 2.41 -8.54
C LYS A 177 -8.71 3.20 -7.53
N MET A 178 -7.98 4.19 -8.00
CA MET A 178 -7.18 5.11 -7.20
C MET A 178 -7.65 6.53 -7.46
N GLY A 179 -7.71 7.35 -6.39
CA GLY A 179 -8.16 8.72 -6.51
C GLY A 179 -7.49 9.66 -5.52
N TRP A 180 -7.16 10.86 -5.97
CA TRP A 180 -6.70 11.97 -5.14
C TRP A 180 -6.90 13.29 -5.87
N ASP A 181 -7.23 14.36 -5.12
CA ASP A 181 -7.64 15.63 -5.71
C ASP A 181 -8.83 15.42 -6.68
N GLN A 182 -8.83 16.02 -7.83
CA GLN A 182 -9.86 15.86 -8.86
C GLN A 182 -9.45 14.85 -9.95
N THR A 183 -8.75 13.78 -9.56
CA THR A 183 -8.19 12.82 -10.51
C THR A 183 -8.41 11.40 -10.01
N THR A 184 -8.92 10.55 -10.89
CA THR A 184 -9.02 9.10 -10.65
C THR A 184 -8.45 8.34 -11.85
N VAL A 185 -7.95 7.12 -11.56
CA VAL A 185 -7.56 6.11 -12.55
C VAL A 185 -8.05 4.74 -12.12
N GLU A 186 -8.27 3.85 -13.08
CA GLU A 186 -8.74 2.50 -12.84
C GLU A 186 -7.90 1.49 -13.61
N VAL A 187 -7.38 0.48 -12.91
CA VAL A 187 -6.61 -0.62 -13.50
C VAL A 187 -7.46 -1.88 -13.51
N PRO A 188 -7.80 -2.44 -14.69
CA PRO A 188 -8.49 -3.72 -14.77
C PRO A 188 -7.56 -4.87 -14.38
N ILE A 189 -8.02 -5.73 -13.47
CA ILE A 189 -7.34 -6.94 -12.99
C ILE A 189 -8.26 -8.11 -13.22
N LYS A 190 -7.91 -9.01 -14.13
CA LYS A 190 -8.70 -10.23 -14.40
C LYS A 190 -8.30 -11.33 -13.42
N LEU A 191 -9.26 -11.86 -12.67
CA LEU A 191 -9.08 -13.05 -11.84
C LEU A 191 -8.99 -14.30 -12.74
N LEU A 192 -8.06 -15.22 -12.44
CA LEU A 192 -7.83 -16.45 -13.20
C LEU A 192 -8.23 -17.68 -12.41
#